data_909e4840ca8fbc99a7433673c3d4e2bb
#
_entry.id   909e4840ca8fbc99a7433673c3d4e2bb
#
_cell.length_a   1.000
_cell.length_b   1.000
_cell.length_c   1.000
_cell.angle_alpha   90.00
_cell.angle_beta   90.00
_cell.angle_gamma   90.00
#
_symmetry.space_group_name_H-M   'P 1'
#
loop_
_entity.id
_entity.type
_entity.pdbx_description
1 polymer ?
#
loop_
_entity_poly.entity_id
_entity_poly.type
_entity_poly.pdbx_seq_one_letter_code
_entity_poly.pdbx_strand_id
1 'polypeptide(L)' 'MRKNVLWRKIARIVLMIAETLQISNERALDLFYKSRVYQMLVDSRYGLQTMSDTYILDEFMEELRG' A
#
# COMPACT_ATOMS: atom_id res chain seq x y z
N MET A 1 -13.78 1.16 13.81
CA MET A 1 -13.31 -0.21 13.96
C MET A 1 -12.66 -0.69 12.70
N ARG A 2 -13.48 -0.92 11.67
CA ARG A 2 -12.94 -1.42 10.40
C ARG A 2 -11.98 -0.44 9.76
N LYS A 3 -12.25 0.85 9.93
CA LYS A 3 -11.34 1.87 9.39
C LYS A 3 -9.96 1.76 10.01
N ASN A 4 -9.91 1.42 11.30
CA ASN A 4 -8.63 1.29 11.97
C ASN A 4 -7.83 0.13 11.40
N VAL A 5 -8.51 -0.98 11.08
CA VAL A 5 -7.84 -2.14 10.52
C VAL A 5 -7.23 -1.78 9.16
N LEU A 6 -8.00 -1.11 8.33
CA LEU A 6 -7.50 -0.72 7.01
C LEU A 6 -6.35 0.28 7.12
N TRP A 7 -6.47 1.26 8.00
CA TRP A 7 -5.40 2.23 8.17
C TRP A 7 -4.13 1.61 8.71
N ARG A 8 -4.24 0.62 9.59
CA ARG A 8 -3.07 -0.09 10.09
C ARG A 8 -2.39 -0.84 8.96
N LYS A 9 -3.17 -1.45 8.09
CA LYS A 9 -2.62 -2.16 6.94
C LYS A 9 -1.90 -1.19 6.02
N ILE A 10 -2.50 -0.05 5.73
CA ILE A 10 -1.88 0.96 4.89
C ILE A 10 -0.57 1.42 5.52
N ALA A 11 -0.58 1.67 6.82
CA ALA A 11 0.63 2.13 7.51
C ALA A 11 1.75 1.10 7.40
N ARG A 12 1.44 -0.18 7.57
CA ARG A 12 2.46 -1.22 7.47
C ARG A 12 3.04 -1.27 6.07
N ILE A 13 2.18 -1.17 5.06
CA ILE A 13 2.64 -1.22 3.67
C ILE A 13 3.50 -0.01 3.35
N VAL A 14 3.10 1.17 3.82
CA VAL A 14 3.88 2.38 3.59
C VAL A 14 5.27 2.25 4.22
N LEU A 15 5.35 1.70 5.42
CA LEU A 15 6.65 1.49 6.05
C LEU A 15 7.51 0.52 5.25
N MET A 16 6.90 -0.52 4.70
CA MET A 16 7.62 -1.47 3.86
C MET A 16 8.12 -0.81 2.58
N ILE A 17 7.33 0.06 1.99
CA ILE A 17 7.74 0.79 0.80
C ILE A 17 8.92 1.70 1.11
N ALA A 18 8.82 2.43 2.22
CA ALA A 18 9.90 3.34 2.61
C ALA A 18 11.21 2.59 2.78
N GLU A 19 11.14 1.44 3.41
CA GLU A 19 12.32 0.61 3.65
C GLU A 19 12.87 0.05 2.35
N THR A 20 11.99 -0.45 1.51
CA THR A 20 12.40 -1.08 0.24
C THR A 20 13.03 -0.07 -0.70
N LEU A 21 12.45 1.13 -0.78
CA LEU A 21 12.93 2.14 -1.71
C LEU A 21 13.97 3.08 -1.07
N GLN A 22 14.23 2.93 0.23
CA GLN A 22 15.17 3.79 0.93
C GLN A 22 14.76 5.25 0.85
N ILE A 23 13.49 5.52 1.12
CA ILE A 23 12.93 6.86 1.11
C ILE A 23 12.23 7.12 2.43
N SER A 24 11.88 8.38 2.69
CA SER A 24 11.18 8.72 3.91
C SER A 24 9.78 8.13 3.93
N ASN A 25 9.22 7.99 5.13
CA ASN A 25 7.85 7.52 5.27
C ASN A 25 6.88 8.46 4.58
N GLU A 26 7.12 9.74 4.63
CA GLU A 26 6.26 10.72 4.01
C GLU A 26 6.24 10.58 2.49
N ARG A 27 7.42 10.36 1.91
CA ARG A 27 7.48 10.14 0.46
C ARG A 27 6.82 8.84 0.07
N ALA A 28 7.01 7.80 0.88
CA ALA A 28 6.38 6.52 0.61
C ALA A 28 4.86 6.64 0.65
N LEU A 29 4.34 7.37 1.64
CA LEU A 29 2.91 7.57 1.75
C LEU A 29 2.37 8.31 0.53
N ASP A 30 3.07 9.36 0.11
CA ASP A 30 2.64 10.14 -1.05
C ASP A 30 2.61 9.27 -2.31
N LEU A 31 3.66 8.48 -2.53
CA LEU A 31 3.71 7.59 -3.68
C LEU A 31 2.59 6.57 -3.64
N PHE A 32 2.34 6.00 -2.46
CA PHE A 32 1.31 4.99 -2.33
C PHE A 32 -0.08 5.57 -2.57
N TYR A 33 -0.34 6.76 -2.03
CA TYR A 33 -1.63 7.41 -2.22
C TYR A 33 -1.95 7.67 -3.69
N LYS A 34 -0.94 7.92 -4.49
CA LYS A 34 -1.13 8.23 -5.90
C LYS A 34 -1.21 6.98 -6.77
N SER A 35 -0.99 5.82 -6.17
CA SER A 35 -0.91 4.58 -6.92
C SER A 35 -2.30 4.02 -7.21
N ARG A 36 -2.37 3.22 -8.27
CA ARG A 36 -3.58 2.46 -8.58
C ARG A 36 -3.81 1.39 -7.52
N VAL A 37 -2.73 0.81 -7.01
CA VAL A 37 -2.84 -0.23 -6.00
C VAL A 37 -3.56 0.31 -4.76
N TYR A 38 -3.25 1.54 -4.36
CA TYR A 38 -3.94 2.14 -3.22
C TYR A 38 -5.44 2.24 -3.48
N GLN A 39 -5.82 2.70 -4.68
CA GLN A 39 -7.23 2.84 -5.01
C GLN A 39 -7.94 1.50 -4.99
N MET A 40 -7.28 0.47 -5.46
CA MET A 40 -7.84 -0.88 -5.42
C MET A 40 -7.91 -1.41 -3.99
N LEU A 41 -6.96 -1.04 -3.15
CA LEU A 41 -6.95 -1.51 -1.77
C LEU A 41 -8.13 -0.96 -0.98
N VAL A 42 -8.45 0.33 -1.16
CA VAL A 42 -9.55 0.94 -0.42
C VAL A 42 -10.92 0.64 -1.01
N ASP A 43 -10.96 0.06 -2.20
CA ASP A 43 -12.21 -0.31 -2.86
C ASP A 43 -12.50 -1.79 -2.59
N SER A 44 -13.54 -2.05 -1.79
CA SER A 44 -13.83 -3.41 -1.36
C SER A 44 -14.14 -4.37 -2.50
N ARG A 45 -14.45 -3.85 -3.68
CA ARG A 45 -14.78 -4.72 -4.82
C ARG A 45 -13.59 -5.54 -5.30
N TYR A 46 -12.37 -5.09 -5.05
CA TYR A 46 -11.18 -5.78 -5.53
C TYR A 46 -10.65 -6.83 -4.57
N GLY A 47 -11.08 -6.77 -3.30
CA GLY A 47 -10.68 -7.78 -2.33
C GLY A 47 -9.23 -7.72 -1.90
N LEU A 48 -8.52 -6.64 -2.22
CA LEU A 48 -7.12 -6.52 -1.83
C LEU A 48 -6.95 -6.43 -0.32
N GLN A 49 -7.99 -6.03 0.39
CA GLN A 49 -7.93 -5.91 1.84
C GLN A 49 -7.69 -7.26 2.52
N THR A 50 -7.99 -8.36 1.82
CA THR A 50 -7.79 -9.70 2.36
C THR A 50 -6.45 -10.29 1.97
N MET A 51 -5.70 -9.62 1.11
CA MET A 51 -4.40 -10.10 0.68
C MET A 51 -3.33 -9.70 1.68
N SER A 52 -2.21 -10.43 1.68
CA SER A 52 -1.12 -10.12 2.59
C SER A 52 -0.47 -8.79 2.25
N ASP A 53 0.18 -8.21 3.25
CA ASP A 53 0.92 -6.96 3.02
C ASP A 53 1.98 -7.14 1.95
N THR A 54 2.65 -8.27 1.95
CA THR A 54 3.70 -8.57 0.98
C THR A 54 3.14 -8.61 -0.43
N TYR A 55 1.97 -9.24 -0.59
CA TYR A 55 1.34 -9.31 -1.90
C TYR A 55 1.06 -7.91 -2.43
N ILE A 56 0.53 -7.04 -1.57
CA ILE A 56 0.18 -5.68 -1.99
C ILE A 56 1.44 -4.89 -2.30
N LEU A 57 2.49 -5.08 -1.50
CA LEU A 57 3.77 -4.44 -1.78
C LEU A 57 4.29 -4.84 -3.15
N ASP A 58 4.23 -6.14 -3.46
CA ASP A 58 4.70 -6.62 -4.76
C ASP A 58 3.92 -6.00 -5.90
N GLU A 59 2.60 -5.89 -5.76
CA GLU A 59 1.78 -5.25 -6.78
C GLU A 59 2.16 -3.79 -6.97
N PHE A 60 2.42 -3.11 -5.86
CA PHE A 60 2.83 -1.71 -5.92
C PHE A 60 4.18 -1.57 -6.62
N MET A 61 5.12 -2.45 -6.32
CA MET A 61 6.44 -2.39 -6.95
C MET A 61 6.34 -2.67 -8.46
N GLU A 62 5.46 -3.57 -8.86
CA GLU A 62 5.21 -3.81 -10.27
C GLU A 62 4.66 -2.56 -10.96
N GLU A 63 3.75 -1.88 -10.28
CA GLU A 63 3.18 -0.65 -10.83
C GLU A 63 4.26 0.41 -11.03
N LEU A 64 5.19 0.53 -10.07
CA LEU A 64 6.28 1.50 -10.18
C LEU A 64 7.19 1.20 -11.36
N ARG A 65 7.37 -0.07 -11.65
CA ARG A 65 8.22 -0.44 -12.77
C ARG A 65 7.62 -0.05 -14.11
N GLY A 66 6.34 0.19 -14.08
CA GLY A 66 5.65 0.59 -15.28
C GLY A 66 5.03 -0.55 -16.00
#